data_b98676be5a1e5c97d27935aa5e50748e
#
_entry.id   b98676be5a1e5c97d27935aa5e50748e
#
_cell.length_a   1.000
_cell.length_b   1.000
_cell.length_c   1.000
_cell.angle_alpha   90.00
_cell.angle_beta   90.00
_cell.angle_gamma   90.00
#
_symmetry.space_group_name_H-M   'P 1'
#
loop_
_entity.id
_entity.type
_entity.pdbx_description
1 polymer ?
#
loop_
_entity_poly.entity_id
_entity_poly.type
_entity_poly.pdbx_seq_one_letter_code
_entity_poly.pdbx_strand_id
1 'polypeptide(L)'
;LSIYTAKILYGYGIQDAADPDAAAKAKAEELIKKLDGIKKSYESKGQSLNEEYAIVSGGKVLTEDRKLTKEEIDKSVRRVSRIVKIGMFMNRYPAELSGGQQQRVAIARTLAPEPAVLFMDEPLSNLDAKLRLEMRYELQRLHVETGSTFVYVTHDQMEAMTLATKICLINNGVLQQYDAPLDVYNRPANLFVADFVGNPSINFVEAKGKEQADGSFSF
;
A
#
# COMPACT_ATOMS: atom_id res chain seq x y z
N LEU A 1 -8.26 -2.92 -26.47
CA LEU A 1 -9.13 -3.41 -25.38
C LEU A 1 -8.28 -4.09 -24.34
N SER A 2 -8.41 -3.70 -23.06
CA SER A 2 -7.71 -4.41 -21.98
C SER A 2 -8.25 -5.85 -21.88
N ILE A 3 -7.40 -6.80 -21.43
CA ILE A 3 -7.82 -8.18 -21.17
C ILE A 3 -9.04 -8.23 -20.23
N TYR A 4 -9.18 -7.26 -19.35
CA TYR A 4 -10.31 -7.10 -18.44
C TYR A 4 -11.60 -6.74 -19.18
N THR A 5 -11.54 -5.77 -20.09
CA THR A 5 -12.69 -5.38 -20.94
C THR A 5 -13.11 -6.54 -21.83
N ALA A 6 -12.15 -7.27 -22.42
CA ALA A 6 -12.43 -8.47 -23.20
C ALA A 6 -13.15 -9.54 -22.37
N LYS A 7 -12.71 -9.83 -21.13
CA LYS A 7 -13.40 -10.80 -20.25
C LYS A 7 -14.82 -10.39 -19.85
N ILE A 8 -15.08 -9.10 -19.64
CA ILE A 8 -16.44 -8.60 -19.36
C ILE A 8 -17.31 -8.83 -20.59
N LEU A 9 -16.82 -8.48 -21.78
CA LEU A 9 -17.54 -8.69 -23.04
C LEU A 9 -17.81 -10.20 -23.29
N TYR A 10 -16.82 -11.06 -23.03
CA TYR A 10 -16.97 -12.51 -23.07
C TYR A 10 -18.01 -13.03 -22.07
N GLY A 11 -18.06 -12.50 -20.87
CA GLY A 11 -19.03 -12.89 -19.84
C GLY A 11 -20.48 -12.57 -20.19
N TYR A 12 -20.72 -11.64 -21.13
CA TYR A 12 -22.05 -11.29 -21.66
C TYR A 12 -22.37 -11.93 -23.01
N GLY A 13 -21.47 -12.75 -23.57
CA GLY A 13 -21.68 -13.39 -24.90
C GLY A 13 -21.70 -12.42 -26.07
N ILE A 14 -21.19 -11.19 -25.89
CA ILE A 14 -21.24 -10.12 -26.92
C ILE A 14 -20.40 -10.49 -28.13
N GLN A 15 -19.29 -11.23 -27.93
CA GLN A 15 -18.41 -11.68 -29.01
C GLN A 15 -19.07 -12.67 -29.97
N ASP A 16 -20.09 -13.40 -29.51
CA ASP A 16 -20.81 -14.42 -30.30
C ASP A 16 -22.06 -13.85 -30.99
N ALA A 17 -22.33 -12.56 -30.80
CA ALA A 17 -23.47 -11.89 -31.44
C ALA A 17 -23.19 -11.62 -32.95
N ALA A 18 -24.24 -11.66 -33.75
CA ALA A 18 -24.15 -11.34 -35.18
C ALA A 18 -23.66 -9.92 -35.45
N ASP A 19 -23.94 -8.97 -34.52
CA ASP A 19 -23.42 -7.61 -34.50
C ASP A 19 -22.94 -7.31 -33.09
N PRO A 20 -21.62 -7.43 -32.78
CA PRO A 20 -21.07 -7.21 -31.46
C PRO A 20 -21.19 -5.78 -30.94
N ASP A 21 -21.18 -4.78 -31.83
CA ASP A 21 -21.29 -3.37 -31.45
C ASP A 21 -22.73 -3.03 -31.02
N ALA A 22 -23.73 -3.52 -31.78
CA ALA A 22 -25.13 -3.39 -31.37
C ALA A 22 -25.44 -4.14 -30.07
N ALA A 23 -24.89 -5.34 -29.88
CA ALA A 23 -25.06 -6.13 -28.67
C ALA A 23 -24.42 -5.44 -27.46
N ALA A 24 -23.22 -4.86 -27.61
CA ALA A 24 -22.56 -4.09 -26.58
C ALA A 24 -23.35 -2.85 -26.17
N LYS A 25 -23.90 -2.12 -27.14
CA LYS A 25 -24.76 -0.94 -26.91
C LYS A 25 -26.02 -1.31 -26.15
N ALA A 26 -26.73 -2.34 -26.62
CA ALA A 26 -27.95 -2.84 -25.95
C ALA A 26 -27.67 -3.26 -24.50
N LYS A 27 -26.53 -3.93 -24.26
CA LYS A 27 -26.12 -4.33 -22.91
C LYS A 27 -25.75 -3.15 -22.03
N ALA A 28 -25.09 -2.13 -22.55
CA ALA A 28 -24.81 -0.89 -21.85
C ALA A 28 -26.12 -0.19 -21.43
N GLU A 29 -27.11 -0.09 -22.32
CA GLU A 29 -28.43 0.49 -22.02
C GLU A 29 -29.16 -0.29 -20.90
N GLU A 30 -29.10 -1.63 -20.96
CA GLU A 30 -29.65 -2.49 -19.88
C GLU A 30 -29.00 -2.20 -18.53
N LEU A 31 -27.66 -2.10 -18.51
CA LEU A 31 -26.90 -1.81 -17.28
C LEU A 31 -27.19 -0.41 -16.74
N ILE A 32 -27.33 0.58 -17.60
CA ILE A 32 -27.71 1.96 -17.20
C ILE A 32 -29.11 1.94 -16.56
N LYS A 33 -30.09 1.26 -17.18
CA LYS A 33 -31.44 1.12 -16.58
C LYS A 33 -31.40 0.44 -15.19
N LYS A 34 -30.55 -0.57 -15.01
CA LYS A 34 -30.36 -1.21 -13.69
C LYS A 34 -29.76 -0.23 -12.67
N LEU A 35 -28.77 0.56 -13.07
CA LEU A 35 -28.17 1.59 -12.22
C LEU A 35 -29.18 2.66 -11.82
N ASP A 36 -30.01 3.13 -12.76
CA ASP A 36 -31.10 4.08 -12.48
C ASP A 36 -32.13 3.50 -11.51
N GLY A 37 -32.46 2.22 -11.64
CA GLY A 37 -33.31 1.52 -10.70
C GLY A 37 -32.72 1.47 -9.27
N ILE A 38 -31.42 1.22 -9.18
CA ILE A 38 -30.69 1.22 -7.90
C ILE A 38 -30.68 2.63 -7.31
N LYS A 39 -30.37 3.68 -8.08
CA LYS A 39 -30.42 5.08 -7.63
C LYS A 39 -31.80 5.43 -7.03
N LYS A 40 -32.87 5.16 -7.76
CA LYS A 40 -34.25 5.40 -7.29
C LYS A 40 -34.58 4.65 -5.99
N SER A 41 -34.05 3.44 -5.82
CA SER A 41 -34.21 2.65 -4.59
C SER A 41 -33.53 3.32 -3.39
N TYR A 42 -32.38 3.98 -3.56
CA TYR A 42 -31.73 4.74 -2.48
C TYR A 42 -32.42 6.08 -2.23
N GLU A 43 -32.84 6.77 -3.28
CA GLU A 43 -33.60 8.03 -3.18
C GLU A 43 -34.92 7.84 -2.39
N SER A 44 -35.62 6.73 -2.60
CA SER A 44 -36.84 6.39 -1.84
C SER A 44 -36.58 6.16 -0.34
N LYS A 45 -35.34 5.91 0.06
CA LYS A 45 -34.89 5.76 1.44
C LYS A 45 -34.31 7.05 2.02
N GLY A 46 -34.39 8.18 1.31
CA GLY A 46 -33.78 9.45 1.71
C GLY A 46 -32.25 9.48 1.61
N GLN A 47 -31.69 8.61 0.79
CA GLN A 47 -30.26 8.49 0.51
C GLN A 47 -29.97 8.85 -0.94
N SER A 48 -28.75 9.31 -1.24
CA SER A 48 -28.30 9.56 -2.62
C SER A 48 -27.01 8.78 -2.90
N LEU A 49 -26.68 8.62 -4.16
CA LEU A 49 -25.37 8.08 -4.56
C LEU A 49 -24.51 9.23 -5.09
N ASN A 50 -23.25 9.31 -4.65
CA ASN A 50 -22.27 10.25 -5.20
C ASN A 50 -21.73 9.77 -6.56
N GLU A 51 -20.82 10.52 -7.17
CA GLU A 51 -20.20 10.17 -8.46
C GLU A 51 -19.43 8.84 -8.42
N GLU A 52 -18.96 8.42 -7.26
CA GLU A 52 -18.27 7.14 -7.02
C GLU A 52 -19.23 6.01 -6.66
N TYR A 53 -20.54 6.25 -6.74
CA TYR A 53 -21.61 5.31 -6.33
C TYR A 53 -21.59 4.95 -4.82
N ALA A 54 -20.95 5.76 -3.99
CA ALA A 54 -21.04 5.62 -2.54
C ALA A 54 -22.36 6.23 -2.02
N ILE A 55 -22.96 5.59 -1.02
CA ILE A 55 -24.23 6.02 -0.42
C ILE A 55 -23.99 7.26 0.43
N VAL A 56 -24.76 8.32 0.20
CA VAL A 56 -24.73 9.57 0.96
C VAL A 56 -26.07 9.75 1.67
N SER A 57 -26.02 10.01 2.98
CA SER A 57 -27.18 10.36 3.80
C SER A 57 -26.84 11.54 4.69
N GLY A 58 -27.69 12.58 4.68
CA GLY A 58 -27.46 13.79 5.48
C GLY A 58 -26.14 14.51 5.16
N GLY A 59 -25.64 14.45 3.91
CA GLY A 59 -24.38 15.06 3.48
C GLY A 59 -23.10 14.30 3.87
N LYS A 60 -23.24 13.12 4.51
CA LYS A 60 -22.12 12.23 4.85
C LYS A 60 -22.14 10.97 3.99
N VAL A 61 -20.99 10.58 3.48
CA VAL A 61 -20.82 9.28 2.82
C VAL A 61 -21.00 8.20 3.88
N LEU A 62 -21.99 7.34 3.70
CA LEU A 62 -22.18 6.15 4.53
C LEU A 62 -21.24 5.07 3.99
N THR A 63 -20.22 4.74 4.76
CA THR A 63 -19.48 3.49 4.58
C THR A 63 -20.38 2.37 5.13
N GLU A 64 -21.29 1.86 4.32
CA GLU A 64 -21.99 0.65 4.71
C GLU A 64 -21.01 -0.53 4.71
N ASP A 65 -21.08 -1.35 5.75
CA ASP A 65 -20.51 -2.70 5.82
C ASP A 65 -21.25 -3.65 4.83
N ARG A 66 -21.33 -3.26 3.56
CA ARG A 66 -21.86 -4.15 2.54
C ARG A 66 -20.80 -5.17 2.16
N LYS A 67 -21.22 -6.41 2.00
CA LYS A 67 -20.36 -7.43 1.42
C LYS A 67 -19.99 -7.02 -0.02
N LEU A 68 -18.72 -7.00 -0.32
CA LEU A 68 -18.22 -6.81 -1.68
C LEU A 68 -18.79 -7.90 -2.60
N THR A 69 -19.11 -7.54 -3.82
CA THR A 69 -19.47 -8.52 -4.86
C THR A 69 -18.24 -9.34 -5.24
N LYS A 70 -18.45 -10.50 -5.86
CA LYS A 70 -17.35 -11.34 -6.36
C LYS A 70 -16.47 -10.59 -7.36
N GLU A 71 -17.07 -9.74 -8.19
CA GLU A 71 -16.39 -8.90 -9.19
C GLU A 71 -15.50 -7.85 -8.53
N GLU A 72 -15.98 -7.20 -7.47
CA GLU A 72 -15.21 -6.22 -6.70
C GLU A 72 -14.02 -6.88 -6.00
N ILE A 73 -14.25 -8.03 -5.38
CA ILE A 73 -13.19 -8.83 -4.75
C ILE A 73 -12.14 -9.23 -5.81
N ASP A 74 -12.55 -9.78 -6.96
CA ASP A 74 -11.63 -10.19 -8.03
C ASP A 74 -10.82 -9.00 -8.54
N LYS A 75 -11.44 -7.84 -8.70
CA LYS A 75 -10.78 -6.59 -9.12
C LYS A 75 -9.72 -6.15 -8.13
N SER A 76 -10.03 -6.13 -6.82
CA SER A 76 -9.08 -5.77 -5.78
C SER A 76 -7.91 -6.76 -5.72
N VAL A 77 -8.19 -8.06 -5.70
CA VAL A 77 -7.18 -9.12 -5.70
C VAL A 77 -6.25 -9.01 -6.92
N ARG A 78 -6.79 -8.78 -8.12
CA ARG A 78 -5.97 -8.61 -9.34
C ARG A 78 -5.15 -7.33 -9.34
N ARG A 79 -5.68 -6.24 -8.80
CA ARG A 79 -4.93 -5.00 -8.62
C ARG A 79 -3.70 -5.26 -7.75
N VAL A 80 -3.90 -5.83 -6.57
CA VAL A 80 -2.83 -6.07 -5.62
C VAL A 80 -1.84 -7.12 -6.13
N SER A 81 -2.32 -8.20 -6.77
CA SER A 81 -1.44 -9.23 -7.34
C SER A 81 -0.47 -8.69 -8.40
N ARG A 82 -0.88 -7.65 -9.14
CA ARG A 82 0.01 -6.95 -10.09
C ARG A 82 1.08 -6.13 -9.38
N ILE A 83 0.69 -5.42 -8.31
CA ILE A 83 1.59 -4.60 -7.50
C ILE A 83 2.71 -5.45 -6.94
N VAL A 84 2.39 -6.57 -6.29
CA VAL A 84 3.36 -7.47 -5.69
C VAL A 84 3.93 -8.52 -6.68
N LYS A 85 3.62 -8.41 -7.97
CA LYS A 85 4.13 -9.28 -9.05
C LYS A 85 3.90 -10.79 -8.83
N ILE A 86 2.71 -11.18 -8.35
CA ILE A 86 2.33 -12.59 -8.16
C ILE A 86 1.21 -13.05 -9.12
N GLY A 87 0.86 -12.24 -10.11
CA GLY A 87 -0.28 -12.52 -11.02
C GLY A 87 -0.22 -13.90 -11.68
N MET A 88 0.97 -14.38 -12.04
CA MET A 88 1.17 -15.71 -12.65
C MET A 88 1.03 -16.89 -11.67
N PHE A 89 1.01 -16.61 -10.36
CA PHE A 89 0.94 -17.64 -9.32
C PHE A 89 -0.44 -17.72 -8.63
N MET A 90 -1.43 -16.98 -9.13
CA MET A 90 -2.75 -16.85 -8.51
C MET A 90 -3.52 -18.19 -8.35
N ASN A 91 -3.18 -19.17 -9.17
CA ASN A 91 -3.80 -20.50 -9.14
C ASN A 91 -2.95 -21.56 -8.40
N ARG A 92 -1.87 -21.17 -7.72
CA ARG A 92 -1.01 -22.07 -6.96
C ARG A 92 -1.38 -22.08 -5.49
N TYR A 93 -1.19 -23.22 -4.86
CA TYR A 93 -1.29 -23.36 -3.42
C TYR A 93 -0.04 -22.80 -2.72
N PRO A 94 -0.14 -22.33 -1.46
CA PRO A 94 1.01 -21.78 -0.74
C PRO A 94 2.23 -22.70 -0.69
N ALA A 95 2.04 -24.01 -0.58
CA ALA A 95 3.11 -25.00 -0.58
C ALA A 95 3.90 -25.09 -1.91
N GLU A 96 3.34 -24.60 -3.01
CA GLU A 96 3.95 -24.57 -4.34
C GLU A 96 4.72 -23.26 -4.62
N LEU A 97 4.75 -22.37 -3.61
CA LEU A 97 5.38 -21.06 -3.71
C LEU A 97 6.71 -21.04 -2.96
N SER A 98 7.71 -20.36 -3.54
CA SER A 98 8.95 -20.04 -2.82
C SER A 98 8.70 -19.09 -1.65
N GLY A 99 9.61 -19.03 -0.67
CA GLY A 99 9.48 -18.14 0.50
C GLY A 99 9.23 -16.69 0.12
N GLY A 100 9.96 -16.15 -0.86
CA GLY A 100 9.73 -14.78 -1.35
C GLY A 100 8.38 -14.60 -2.07
N GLN A 101 7.85 -15.64 -2.73
CA GLN A 101 6.51 -15.60 -3.31
C GLN A 101 5.43 -15.64 -2.23
N GLN A 102 5.60 -16.45 -1.19
CA GLN A 102 4.71 -16.51 -0.02
C GLN A 102 4.68 -15.15 0.70
N GLN A 103 5.82 -14.50 0.88
CA GLN A 103 5.90 -13.18 1.50
C GLN A 103 5.15 -12.13 0.68
N ARG A 104 5.29 -12.13 -0.64
CA ARG A 104 4.51 -11.25 -1.52
C ARG A 104 3.01 -11.52 -1.46
N VAL A 105 2.59 -12.79 -1.32
CA VAL A 105 1.18 -13.11 -1.07
C VAL A 105 0.72 -12.57 0.27
N ALA A 106 1.55 -12.63 1.32
CA ALA A 106 1.23 -12.05 2.62
C ALA A 106 1.01 -10.52 2.51
N ILE A 107 1.92 -9.80 1.83
CA ILE A 107 1.76 -8.37 1.55
C ILE A 107 0.46 -8.10 0.76
N ALA A 108 0.17 -8.90 -0.27
CA ALA A 108 -1.06 -8.76 -1.05
C ALA A 108 -2.33 -8.92 -0.19
N ARG A 109 -2.33 -9.88 0.73
CA ARG A 109 -3.46 -10.11 1.65
C ARG A 109 -3.73 -8.91 2.56
N THR A 110 -2.69 -8.24 3.02
CA THR A 110 -2.84 -7.06 3.88
C THR A 110 -3.27 -5.82 3.11
N LEU A 111 -2.88 -5.70 1.83
CA LEU A 111 -3.23 -4.57 0.96
C LEU A 111 -4.62 -4.68 0.33
N ALA A 112 -5.11 -5.92 0.08
CA ALA A 112 -6.35 -6.13 -0.65
C ALA A 112 -7.61 -5.50 -0.02
N PRO A 113 -7.73 -5.44 1.34
CA PRO A 113 -8.85 -4.79 2.00
C PRO A 113 -8.77 -3.25 2.02
N GLU A 114 -7.68 -2.65 1.52
CA GLU A 114 -7.42 -1.19 1.53
C GLU A 114 -7.56 -0.58 2.95
N PRO A 115 -6.80 -1.08 3.94
CA PRO A 115 -6.95 -0.64 5.32
C PRO A 115 -6.45 0.79 5.51
N ALA A 116 -7.07 1.54 6.45
CA ALA A 116 -6.60 2.88 6.82
C ALA A 116 -5.22 2.86 7.51
N VAL A 117 -4.91 1.77 8.23
CA VAL A 117 -3.60 1.54 8.87
C VAL A 117 -3.11 0.15 8.51
N LEU A 118 -1.87 0.06 8.06
CA LEU A 118 -1.21 -1.17 7.64
C LEU A 118 0.02 -1.42 8.51
N PHE A 119 0.07 -2.58 9.17
CA PHE A 119 1.22 -3.02 9.94
C PHE A 119 2.01 -4.07 9.15
N MET A 120 3.31 -3.84 9.01
CA MET A 120 4.23 -4.74 8.31
C MET A 120 5.47 -4.97 9.15
N ASP A 121 5.75 -6.23 9.43
CA ASP A 121 6.94 -6.65 10.17
C ASP A 121 7.92 -7.33 9.21
N GLU A 122 9.06 -6.69 8.97
CA GLU A 122 10.11 -7.10 8.04
C GLU A 122 9.60 -7.61 6.67
N PRO A 123 8.71 -6.89 5.97
CA PRO A 123 7.98 -7.45 4.84
C PRO A 123 8.86 -7.74 3.61
N LEU A 124 10.09 -7.24 3.57
CA LEU A 124 10.99 -7.41 2.43
C LEU A 124 12.24 -8.26 2.75
N SER A 125 12.36 -8.79 3.98
CA SER A 125 13.56 -9.50 4.46
C SER A 125 13.95 -10.72 3.61
N ASN A 126 12.98 -11.49 3.12
CA ASN A 126 13.20 -12.72 2.34
C ASN A 126 13.21 -12.51 0.82
N LEU A 127 13.34 -11.28 0.35
CA LEU A 127 13.41 -10.94 -1.07
C LEU A 127 14.85 -10.74 -1.51
N ASP A 128 15.15 -11.11 -2.76
CA ASP A 128 16.42 -10.77 -3.38
C ASP A 128 16.57 -9.25 -3.55
N ALA A 129 17.81 -8.77 -3.69
CA ALA A 129 18.13 -7.34 -3.69
C ALA A 129 17.37 -6.55 -4.78
N LYS A 130 17.24 -7.11 -5.99
CA LYS A 130 16.54 -6.46 -7.10
C LYS A 130 15.06 -6.34 -6.79
N LEU A 131 14.43 -7.42 -6.36
CA LEU A 131 13.01 -7.44 -6.05
C LEU A 131 12.69 -6.59 -4.82
N ARG A 132 13.58 -6.57 -3.80
CA ARG A 132 13.46 -5.70 -2.63
C ARG A 132 13.42 -4.22 -3.03
N LEU A 133 14.31 -3.81 -3.93
CA LEU A 133 14.31 -2.43 -4.44
C LEU A 133 13.01 -2.10 -5.19
N GLU A 134 12.55 -2.98 -6.08
CA GLU A 134 11.30 -2.79 -6.81
C GLU A 134 10.10 -2.70 -5.85
N MET A 135 10.04 -3.58 -4.83
CA MET A 135 8.96 -3.57 -3.84
C MET A 135 8.96 -2.32 -2.96
N ARG A 136 10.15 -1.76 -2.63
CA ARG A 136 10.22 -0.46 -1.94
C ARG A 136 9.52 0.65 -2.73
N TYR A 137 9.81 0.77 -4.03
CA TYR A 137 9.15 1.76 -4.89
C TYR A 137 7.63 1.55 -4.96
N GLU A 138 7.19 0.28 -5.08
CA GLU A 138 5.75 -0.01 -5.13
C GLU A 138 5.05 0.29 -3.81
N LEU A 139 5.66 -0.02 -2.66
CA LEU A 139 5.09 0.33 -1.34
C LEU A 139 5.03 1.85 -1.13
N GLN A 140 6.07 2.58 -1.54
CA GLN A 140 6.07 4.04 -1.47
C GLN A 140 4.97 4.64 -2.35
N ARG A 141 4.83 4.15 -3.57
CA ARG A 141 3.76 4.58 -4.48
C ARG A 141 2.39 4.30 -3.89
N LEU A 142 2.19 3.10 -3.35
CA LEU A 142 0.93 2.73 -2.70
C LEU A 142 0.60 3.63 -1.50
N HIS A 143 1.57 3.93 -0.66
CA HIS A 143 1.38 4.84 0.46
C HIS A 143 0.86 6.21 -0.01
N VAL A 144 1.46 6.76 -1.07
CA VAL A 144 1.01 8.03 -1.67
C VAL A 144 -0.37 7.90 -2.29
N GLU A 145 -0.64 6.83 -3.05
CA GLU A 145 -1.91 6.63 -3.76
C GLU A 145 -3.09 6.38 -2.80
N THR A 146 -2.86 5.65 -1.70
CA THR A 146 -3.93 5.27 -0.77
C THR A 146 -4.14 6.28 0.35
N GLY A 147 -3.13 7.09 0.69
CA GLY A 147 -3.15 7.95 1.88
C GLY A 147 -3.22 7.18 3.21
N SER A 148 -3.08 5.86 3.18
CA SER A 148 -3.11 5.00 4.37
C SER A 148 -1.87 5.19 5.23
N THR A 149 -2.00 4.99 6.53
CA THR A 149 -0.85 5.01 7.45
C THR A 149 -0.15 3.65 7.42
N PHE A 150 1.15 3.64 7.08
CA PHE A 150 1.98 2.43 7.09
C PHE A 150 2.87 2.44 8.34
N VAL A 151 2.72 1.41 9.16
CA VAL A 151 3.64 1.11 10.27
C VAL A 151 4.54 -0.02 9.82
N TYR A 152 5.81 0.30 9.58
CA TYR A 152 6.77 -0.58 8.94
C TYR A 152 7.92 -0.87 9.89
N VAL A 153 8.08 -2.12 10.30
CA VAL A 153 9.20 -2.56 11.14
C VAL A 153 10.28 -3.15 10.24
N THR A 154 11.49 -2.66 10.39
CA THR A 154 12.66 -3.16 9.66
C THR A 154 13.95 -2.95 10.44
N HIS A 155 14.93 -3.80 10.21
CA HIS A 155 16.32 -3.59 10.64
C HIS A 155 17.20 -3.03 9.50
N ASP A 156 16.67 -2.89 8.29
CA ASP A 156 17.38 -2.31 7.14
C ASP A 156 17.28 -0.78 7.18
N GLN A 157 18.41 -0.13 7.42
CA GLN A 157 18.53 1.33 7.48
C GLN A 157 18.08 1.99 6.17
N MET A 158 18.41 1.39 5.02
CA MET A 158 18.04 1.94 3.72
C MET A 158 16.53 1.89 3.49
N GLU A 159 15.86 0.86 3.99
CA GLU A 159 14.39 0.80 3.98
C GLU A 159 13.80 1.92 4.84
N ALA A 160 14.26 2.05 6.09
CA ALA A 160 13.78 3.08 7.00
C ALA A 160 13.99 4.49 6.42
N MET A 161 15.20 4.78 5.93
CA MET A 161 15.55 6.11 5.39
C MET A 161 14.80 6.47 4.11
N THR A 162 14.42 5.48 3.28
CA THR A 162 13.79 5.74 1.98
C THR A 162 12.26 5.67 2.00
N LEU A 163 11.67 4.84 2.87
CA LEU A 163 10.22 4.63 2.92
C LEU A 163 9.52 5.53 3.95
N ALA A 164 10.19 5.85 5.05
CA ALA A 164 9.53 6.48 6.18
C ALA A 164 9.34 7.99 5.99
N THR A 165 8.22 8.50 6.49
CA THR A 165 8.02 9.94 6.76
C THR A 165 8.47 10.29 8.19
N LYS A 166 8.44 9.32 9.11
CA LYS A 166 8.94 9.39 10.47
C LYS A 166 9.62 8.06 10.82
N ILE A 167 10.78 8.12 11.47
CA ILE A 167 11.52 6.97 11.98
C ILE A 167 11.42 6.94 13.50
N CYS A 168 11.01 5.79 14.01
CA CYS A 168 11.00 5.48 15.45
C CYS A 168 12.15 4.52 15.75
N LEU A 169 13.25 5.02 16.30
CA LEU A 169 14.39 4.19 16.72
C LEU A 169 14.19 3.68 18.14
N ILE A 170 14.22 2.37 18.29
CA ILE A 170 14.04 1.69 19.57
C ILE A 170 15.29 0.83 19.87
N ASN A 171 15.79 0.93 21.09
CA ASN A 171 16.87 0.08 21.60
C ASN A 171 16.48 -0.49 22.95
N ASN A 172 16.52 -1.82 23.09
CA ASN A 172 16.14 -2.53 24.32
C ASN A 172 14.77 -2.10 24.87
N GLY A 173 13.79 -1.89 24.00
CA GLY A 173 12.43 -1.48 24.35
C GLY A 173 12.30 0.01 24.71
N VAL A 174 13.37 0.79 24.63
CA VAL A 174 13.36 2.23 24.93
C VAL A 174 13.45 3.03 23.63
N LEU A 175 12.58 4.02 23.51
CA LEU A 175 12.59 4.98 22.40
C LEU A 175 13.87 5.82 22.47
N GLN A 176 14.65 5.83 21.39
CA GLN A 176 15.88 6.59 21.27
C GLN A 176 15.65 7.91 20.55
N GLN A 177 14.90 7.89 19.42
CA GLN A 177 14.54 9.06 18.65
C GLN A 177 13.31 8.80 17.80
N TYR A 178 12.49 9.83 17.59
CA TYR A 178 11.32 9.80 16.71
C TYR A 178 11.24 11.06 15.87
N ASP A 179 11.81 11.03 14.67
CA ASP A 179 11.91 12.19 13.79
C ASP A 179 11.82 11.82 12.30
N ALA A 180 11.85 12.84 11.43
CA ALA A 180 12.00 12.65 9.99
C ALA A 180 13.37 12.02 9.68
N PRO A 181 13.52 11.23 8.59
CA PRO A 181 14.77 10.56 8.25
C PRO A 181 15.99 11.46 8.22
N LEU A 182 15.88 12.65 7.62
CA LEU A 182 16.99 13.60 7.56
C LEU A 182 17.36 14.19 8.92
N ASP A 183 16.41 14.36 9.83
CA ASP A 183 16.70 14.84 11.19
C ASP A 183 17.39 13.75 12.01
N VAL A 184 16.95 12.50 11.87
CA VAL A 184 17.61 11.35 12.51
C VAL A 184 19.08 11.23 12.06
N TYR A 185 19.34 11.44 10.76
CA TYR A 185 20.68 11.39 10.20
C TYR A 185 21.56 12.60 10.60
N ASN A 186 21.04 13.82 10.46
CA ASN A 186 21.80 15.04 10.64
C ASN A 186 21.90 15.51 12.11
N ARG A 187 20.96 15.08 12.95
CA ARG A 187 20.82 15.49 14.35
C ARG A 187 20.50 14.30 15.25
N PRO A 188 21.39 13.30 15.30
CA PRO A 188 21.17 12.12 16.13
C PRO A 188 21.08 12.53 17.61
N ALA A 189 20.08 12.02 18.33
CA ALA A 189 19.82 12.36 19.73
C ALA A 189 20.88 11.81 20.69
N ASN A 190 21.60 10.75 20.30
CA ASN A 190 22.65 10.13 21.09
C ASN A 190 23.60 9.33 20.19
N LEU A 191 24.69 8.81 20.80
CA LEU A 191 25.71 8.04 20.09
C LEU A 191 25.17 6.75 19.46
N PHE A 192 24.18 6.10 20.08
CA PHE A 192 23.54 4.91 19.52
C PHE A 192 22.85 5.25 18.20
N VAL A 193 22.08 6.34 18.14
CA VAL A 193 21.40 6.78 16.92
C VAL A 193 22.42 7.14 15.84
N ALA A 194 23.49 7.86 16.20
CA ALA A 194 24.54 8.25 15.28
C ALA A 194 25.25 7.04 14.64
N ASP A 195 25.52 6.00 15.44
CA ASP A 195 26.15 4.75 14.96
C ASP A 195 25.18 3.92 14.11
N PHE A 196 23.92 3.87 14.50
CA PHE A 196 22.91 3.04 13.84
C PHE A 196 22.56 3.52 12.43
N VAL A 197 22.54 4.83 12.17
CA VAL A 197 21.99 5.41 10.92
C VAL A 197 23.05 5.59 9.82
N GLY A 198 24.34 5.43 10.13
CA GLY A 198 25.44 5.64 9.18
C GLY A 198 25.80 4.41 8.34
N ASN A 199 25.96 4.57 7.01
CA ASN A 199 26.60 3.56 6.17
C ASN A 199 27.63 4.24 5.23
N PRO A 200 28.95 4.20 5.55
CA PRO A 200 29.55 3.54 6.73
C PRO A 200 29.15 4.20 8.04
N SER A 201 29.26 3.44 9.12
CA SER A 201 29.02 3.94 10.49
C SER A 201 29.91 5.13 10.81
N ILE A 202 29.43 6.01 11.70
CA ILE A 202 30.18 7.18 12.16
C ILE A 202 31.47 6.76 12.89
N ASN A 203 32.55 7.51 12.70
CA ASN A 203 33.79 7.26 13.44
C ASN A 203 33.74 7.95 14.81
N PHE A 204 33.96 7.20 15.87
CA PHE A 204 34.11 7.71 17.23
C PHE A 204 35.60 7.90 17.56
N VAL A 205 35.93 9.08 18.01
CA VAL A 205 37.29 9.40 18.49
C VAL A 205 37.20 9.90 19.93
N GLU A 206 37.86 9.22 20.84
CA GLU A 206 38.00 9.72 22.21
C GLU A 206 38.96 10.89 22.21
N ALA A 207 38.51 12.06 22.70
CA ALA A 207 39.32 13.24 22.81
C ALA A 207 39.02 13.92 24.15
N LYS A 208 40.04 14.57 24.73
CA LYS A 208 39.88 15.46 25.92
C LYS A 208 39.80 16.88 25.39
N GLY A 209 38.64 17.50 25.55
CA GLY A 209 38.42 18.89 25.14
C GLY A 209 38.10 19.78 26.33
N LYS A 210 38.21 21.09 26.14
CA LYS A 210 37.80 22.12 27.08
C LYS A 210 36.75 23.01 26.44
N GLU A 211 35.62 23.17 27.11
CA GLU A 211 34.60 24.12 26.65
C GLU A 211 35.12 25.56 26.81
N GLN A 212 35.03 26.35 25.77
CA GLN A 212 35.38 27.75 25.72
C GLN A 212 34.19 28.61 26.17
N ALA A 213 34.47 29.86 26.56
CA ALA A 213 33.42 30.79 27.00
C ALA A 213 32.35 31.15 25.94
N ASP A 214 32.64 30.85 24.66
CA ASP A 214 31.73 31.03 23.51
C ASP A 214 30.90 29.76 23.16
N GLY A 215 31.03 28.70 23.98
CA GLY A 215 30.38 27.42 23.78
C GLY A 215 31.06 26.50 22.74
N SER A 216 32.20 26.88 22.18
CA SER A 216 33.05 26.02 21.37
C SER A 216 33.91 25.08 22.20
N PHE A 217 34.33 23.95 21.61
CA PHE A 217 35.24 23.00 22.23
C PHE A 217 36.62 23.07 21.57
N SER A 218 37.66 23.16 22.34
CA SER A 218 39.02 22.94 21.88
C SER A 218 39.51 21.57 22.35
N PHE A 219 40.06 20.77 21.42
CA PHE A 219 40.61 19.43 21.66
C PHE A 219 42.12 19.44 21.68
#